data_d0bc925743bb815f5d2ea0c3c0b246f0
#
_entry.id   d0bc925743bb815f5d2ea0c3c0b246f0
#
_cell.length_a   1.000
_cell.length_b   1.000
_cell.length_c   1.000
_cell.angle_alpha   90.00
_cell.angle_beta   90.00
_cell.angle_gamma   90.00
#
_symmetry.space_group_name_H-M   'P 1'
#
loop_
_entity.id
_entity.type
_entity.pdbx_description
1 polymer ?
#
loop_
_entity_poly.entity_id
_entity_poly.type
_entity_poly.pdbx_seq_one_letter_code
_entity_poly.pdbx_strand_id
1 'polypeptide(L)'
;MKKLLGVVVLCLLYCSFSSAEVEKVLKEIKKNKDIAQGFNNVKEYDQRNKWRITNKKILKSDKNTRKHILQIVNKSEGYPTRYGEQSIRFEVRDGDSWGWDSRNDRERVELIICCFEKKSHWSTWSIYLPKDFPVIFPTKVAMGQFHGSGDNPPEFMFQNQFDKYNKSKSGGYWVTPGESISDHVSKKLLDQKDMLGKWNDILVNAKWTHRDDGFFKIWINGKLTYEHKGKTHLKGEEIEHQLGIYRSFVSRSPGPDPTQIVFYDEIRYAKNCKKLKLKNLGYSCKEIEIQSLK
;
A
#
# COMPACT_ATOMS: atom_id res chain seq x y z
N MET A 1 -26.08 -41.03 16.79
CA MET A 1 -25.71 -40.57 15.43
C MET A 1 -26.26 -39.19 15.05
N LYS A 2 -27.48 -38.78 15.45
CA LYS A 2 -28.04 -37.44 15.08
C LYS A 2 -27.35 -36.24 15.73
N LYS A 3 -26.71 -36.36 16.91
CA LYS A 3 -25.98 -35.23 17.55
C LYS A 3 -24.61 -34.90 16.92
N LEU A 4 -23.97 -35.90 16.27
CA LEU A 4 -22.68 -35.69 15.62
C LEU A 4 -22.81 -34.90 14.29
N LEU A 5 -23.93 -35.10 13.58
CA LEU A 5 -24.20 -34.39 12.31
C LEU A 5 -24.45 -32.92 12.53
N GLY A 6 -25.10 -32.51 13.63
CA GLY A 6 -25.34 -31.10 13.95
C GLY A 6 -24.07 -30.31 14.24
N VAL A 7 -23.08 -30.91 14.91
CA VAL A 7 -21.80 -30.28 15.22
C VAL A 7 -20.94 -30.08 13.97
N VAL A 8 -20.94 -31.07 13.06
CA VAL A 8 -20.17 -30.98 11.80
C VAL A 8 -20.77 -29.92 10.86
N VAL A 9 -22.09 -29.82 10.78
CA VAL A 9 -22.76 -28.79 9.95
C VAL A 9 -22.54 -27.39 10.54
N LEU A 10 -22.57 -27.23 11.87
CA LEU A 10 -22.27 -25.94 12.52
C LEU A 10 -20.79 -25.52 12.29
N CYS A 11 -19.83 -26.45 12.38
CA CYS A 11 -18.43 -26.18 12.09
C CYS A 11 -18.20 -25.82 10.63
N LEU A 12 -18.91 -26.41 9.67
CA LEU A 12 -18.79 -26.06 8.25
C LEU A 12 -19.41 -24.70 7.94
N LEU A 13 -20.48 -24.30 8.60
CA LEU A 13 -21.06 -22.95 8.44
C LEU A 13 -20.17 -21.87 9.03
N TYR A 14 -19.51 -22.08 10.16
CA TYR A 14 -18.57 -21.12 10.75
C TYR A 14 -17.26 -20.95 9.93
N CYS A 15 -16.80 -22.00 9.24
CA CYS A 15 -15.61 -21.91 8.38
C CYS A 15 -15.82 -21.08 7.10
N SER A 16 -17.07 -20.87 6.66
CA SER A 16 -17.37 -20.12 5.44
C SER A 16 -17.49 -18.61 5.65
N PHE A 17 -17.74 -18.13 6.87
CA PHE A 17 -17.99 -16.70 7.14
C PHE A 17 -16.76 -15.82 7.06
N SER A 18 -15.57 -16.25 7.48
CA SER A 18 -14.38 -15.39 7.53
C SER A 18 -13.76 -15.10 6.17
N SER A 19 -13.82 -16.04 5.22
CA SER A 19 -13.34 -15.80 3.87
C SER A 19 -14.30 -14.92 3.04
N ALA A 20 -15.60 -15.02 3.32
CA ALA A 20 -16.63 -14.23 2.68
C ALA A 20 -16.52 -12.73 3.04
N GLU A 21 -16.08 -12.41 4.25
CA GLU A 21 -16.00 -11.03 4.73
C GLU A 21 -14.87 -10.24 4.03
N VAL A 22 -13.69 -10.81 3.88
CA VAL A 22 -12.59 -10.16 3.14
C VAL A 22 -12.87 -10.07 1.64
N GLU A 23 -13.45 -11.12 1.05
CA GLU A 23 -13.90 -11.06 -0.35
C GLU A 23 -14.98 -10.00 -0.54
N LYS A 24 -15.84 -9.79 0.45
CA LYS A 24 -16.82 -8.71 0.46
C LYS A 24 -16.13 -7.36 0.50
N VAL A 25 -15.19 -7.13 1.42
CA VAL A 25 -14.41 -5.89 1.51
C VAL A 25 -13.67 -5.61 0.20
N LEU A 26 -12.98 -6.61 -0.38
CA LEU A 26 -12.29 -6.44 -1.66
C LEU A 26 -13.25 -6.11 -2.81
N LYS A 27 -14.42 -6.72 -2.86
CA LYS A 27 -15.45 -6.40 -3.85
C LYS A 27 -16.01 -5.00 -3.66
N GLU A 28 -16.14 -4.57 -2.44
CA GLU A 28 -16.64 -3.26 -2.06
C GLU A 28 -15.62 -2.17 -2.44
N ILE A 29 -14.33 -2.35 -2.11
CA ILE A 29 -13.26 -1.45 -2.55
C ILE A 29 -13.24 -1.27 -4.07
N LYS A 30 -13.37 -2.36 -4.84
CA LYS A 30 -13.42 -2.31 -6.31
C LYS A 30 -14.58 -1.52 -6.88
N LYS A 31 -15.72 -1.53 -6.20
CA LYS A 31 -16.94 -0.83 -6.63
C LYS A 31 -17.01 0.59 -6.09
N ASN A 32 -16.30 0.87 -5.02
CA ASN A 32 -16.38 2.13 -4.30
C ASN A 32 -15.56 3.21 -5.01
N LYS A 33 -16.26 4.03 -5.80
CA LYS A 33 -15.64 5.12 -6.57
C LYS A 33 -15.13 6.26 -5.69
N ASP A 34 -15.55 6.31 -4.44
CA ASP A 34 -15.13 7.34 -3.49
C ASP A 34 -13.75 7.02 -2.90
N ILE A 35 -13.44 5.74 -2.71
CA ILE A 35 -12.15 5.27 -2.19
C ILE A 35 -11.13 5.04 -3.32
N ALA A 36 -11.57 4.41 -4.42
CA ALA A 36 -10.68 3.99 -5.49
C ALA A 36 -11.31 4.22 -6.87
N GLN A 37 -10.66 5.05 -7.69
CA GLN A 37 -11.11 5.37 -9.04
C GLN A 37 -10.04 5.02 -10.08
N GLY A 38 -10.49 4.80 -11.32
CA GLY A 38 -9.61 4.60 -12.47
C GLY A 38 -9.39 3.15 -12.88
N PHE A 39 -9.71 2.19 -12.04
CA PHE A 39 -9.55 0.76 -12.34
C PHE A 39 -10.41 0.27 -13.50
N ASN A 40 -11.67 0.71 -13.56
CA ASN A 40 -12.62 0.25 -14.58
C ASN A 40 -12.50 0.99 -15.90
N ASN A 41 -11.70 2.06 -15.98
CA ASN A 41 -11.61 2.92 -17.16
C ASN A 41 -10.33 2.70 -17.97
N VAL A 42 -9.44 1.84 -17.52
CA VAL A 42 -8.19 1.54 -18.24
C VAL A 42 -8.37 0.21 -18.94
N LYS A 43 -8.86 0.25 -20.17
CA LYS A 43 -9.02 -0.94 -21.05
C LYS A 43 -7.72 -1.73 -21.31
N GLU A 44 -6.58 -1.17 -20.90
CA GLU A 44 -5.25 -1.76 -21.08
C GLU A 44 -4.76 -2.53 -19.85
N TYR A 45 -5.48 -2.48 -18.72
CA TYR A 45 -5.19 -3.37 -17.62
C TYR A 45 -5.83 -4.71 -17.95
N ASP A 46 -4.99 -5.66 -18.24
CA ASP A 46 -5.33 -7.06 -18.45
C ASP A 46 -6.38 -7.54 -17.43
N GLN A 47 -7.19 -8.51 -17.82
CA GLN A 47 -8.16 -9.22 -16.97
C GLN A 47 -7.53 -9.79 -15.68
N ARG A 48 -6.20 -9.81 -15.58
CA ARG A 48 -5.39 -10.13 -14.41
C ARG A 48 -5.39 -9.05 -13.32
N ASN A 49 -5.91 -7.86 -13.56
CA ASN A 49 -6.06 -6.78 -12.59
C ASN A 49 -6.98 -7.18 -11.43
N LYS A 50 -6.48 -8.07 -10.63
CA LYS A 50 -7.18 -8.55 -9.44
C LYS A 50 -6.57 -7.84 -8.25
N TRP A 51 -7.38 -7.01 -7.62
CA TRP A 51 -7.12 -6.64 -6.26
C TRP A 51 -7.00 -7.92 -5.45
N ARG A 52 -5.91 -8.12 -4.81
CA ARG A 52 -5.67 -9.25 -3.92
C ARG A 52 -5.07 -8.74 -2.63
N ILE A 53 -5.23 -9.47 -1.58
CA ILE A 53 -4.64 -9.18 -0.29
C ILE A 53 -3.54 -10.19 -0.01
N THR A 54 -2.41 -9.70 0.50
CA THR A 54 -1.37 -10.58 1.04
C THR A 54 -1.92 -11.36 2.23
N ASN A 55 -1.36 -12.55 2.44
CA ASN A 55 -1.73 -13.38 3.59
C ASN A 55 -3.22 -13.68 3.74
N LYS A 56 -3.96 -13.79 2.63
CA LYS A 56 -5.38 -14.17 2.62
C LYS A 56 -5.68 -15.41 3.48
N LYS A 57 -4.71 -16.30 3.69
CA LYS A 57 -4.84 -17.50 4.53
C LYS A 57 -4.90 -17.18 6.02
N ILE A 58 -4.32 -16.07 6.50
CA ILE A 58 -4.48 -15.61 7.88
C ILE A 58 -5.97 -15.43 8.22
N LEU A 59 -6.70 -14.84 7.29
CA LEU A 59 -8.13 -14.59 7.44
C LEU A 59 -8.97 -15.85 7.44
N LYS A 60 -8.42 -16.97 6.93
CA LYS A 60 -9.10 -18.28 6.89
C LYS A 60 -8.78 -19.17 8.08
N SER A 61 -7.60 -19.02 8.69
CA SER A 61 -7.11 -19.94 9.71
C SER A 61 -7.58 -19.61 11.12
N ASP A 62 -7.96 -18.36 11.37
CA ASP A 62 -8.35 -17.90 12.69
C ASP A 62 -9.83 -17.55 12.74
N LYS A 63 -10.58 -18.37 13.43
CA LYS A 63 -12.05 -18.42 13.41
C LYS A 63 -12.75 -17.14 13.89
N ASN A 64 -12.05 -16.19 14.53
CA ASN A 64 -12.74 -15.08 15.20
C ASN A 64 -12.05 -13.71 15.23
N THR A 65 -10.82 -13.50 14.72
CA THR A 65 -10.06 -12.44 15.38
C THR A 65 -9.35 -11.47 14.49
N ARG A 66 -9.19 -11.70 13.21
CA ARG A 66 -8.37 -10.78 12.39
C ARG A 66 -9.15 -9.89 11.42
N LYS A 67 -10.39 -9.55 11.79
CA LYS A 67 -11.20 -8.55 11.06
C LYS A 67 -10.54 -7.16 11.06
N HIS A 68 -9.64 -6.92 12.01
CA HIS A 68 -8.93 -5.66 12.16
C HIS A 68 -7.98 -5.35 11.01
N ILE A 69 -7.40 -6.37 10.35
CA ILE A 69 -6.31 -6.14 9.42
C ILE A 69 -6.69 -5.37 8.15
N LEU A 70 -7.95 -5.46 7.70
CA LEU A 70 -8.45 -4.70 6.56
C LEU A 70 -9.93 -4.38 6.73
N GLN A 71 -10.26 -3.10 6.76
CA GLN A 71 -11.62 -2.62 6.94
C GLN A 71 -11.91 -1.43 6.01
N ILE A 72 -13.15 -1.33 5.52
CA ILE A 72 -13.71 -0.06 5.05
C ILE A 72 -14.34 0.60 6.26
N VAL A 73 -13.98 1.83 6.52
CA VAL A 73 -14.45 2.61 7.67
C VAL A 73 -15.16 3.86 7.22
N ASN A 74 -16.10 4.38 8.05
CA ASN A 74 -16.97 5.46 7.69
C ASN A 74 -16.64 6.73 8.51
N LYS A 75 -16.77 7.87 7.89
CA LYS A 75 -16.66 9.19 8.51
C LYS A 75 -17.70 9.39 9.62
N SER A 76 -18.91 8.88 9.42
CA SER A 76 -19.98 8.93 10.43
C SER A 76 -19.65 8.18 11.72
N GLU A 77 -18.68 7.27 11.68
CA GLU A 77 -18.16 6.52 12.83
C GLU A 77 -16.94 7.20 13.47
N GLY A 78 -16.56 8.40 13.00
CA GLY A 78 -15.43 9.17 13.52
C GLY A 78 -14.08 8.83 12.87
N TYR A 79 -14.06 7.98 11.84
CA TYR A 79 -12.82 7.65 11.13
C TYR A 79 -12.38 8.75 10.17
N PRO A 80 -11.06 8.91 9.93
CA PRO A 80 -10.56 9.87 8.96
C PRO A 80 -10.91 9.45 7.54
N THR A 81 -11.43 10.39 6.74
CA THR A 81 -11.63 10.26 5.29
C THR A 81 -10.98 11.44 4.58
N ARG A 82 -10.38 11.22 3.41
CA ARG A 82 -9.76 12.29 2.62
C ARG A 82 -10.79 13.02 1.78
N TYR A 83 -11.63 12.23 1.11
CA TYR A 83 -12.75 12.73 0.30
C TYR A 83 -13.90 11.74 0.38
N GLY A 84 -15.14 12.24 0.38
CA GLY A 84 -16.31 11.38 0.55
C GLY A 84 -16.52 10.91 1.99
N GLU A 85 -17.12 9.74 2.14
CA GLU A 85 -17.63 9.23 3.42
C GLU A 85 -16.85 8.01 3.95
N GLN A 86 -15.92 7.45 3.17
CA GLN A 86 -15.25 6.20 3.51
C GLN A 86 -13.74 6.26 3.23
N SER A 87 -12.99 5.46 3.96
CA SER A 87 -11.58 5.17 3.71
C SER A 87 -11.25 3.71 3.98
N ILE A 88 -10.05 3.26 3.62
CA ILE A 88 -9.55 1.93 3.91
C ILE A 88 -8.64 2.00 5.12
N ARG A 89 -8.92 1.18 6.13
CA ARG A 89 -8.11 1.04 7.33
C ARG A 89 -7.34 -0.28 7.28
N PHE A 90 -6.04 -0.20 7.47
CA PHE A 90 -5.14 -1.34 7.69
C PHE A 90 -4.63 -1.31 9.13
N GLU A 91 -4.51 -2.48 9.72
CA GLU A 91 -3.93 -2.65 11.05
C GLU A 91 -3.07 -3.89 11.08
N VAL A 92 -1.86 -3.77 11.64
CA VAL A 92 -0.96 -4.88 11.92
C VAL A 92 -0.63 -4.89 13.40
N ARG A 93 -0.87 -6.01 14.04
CA ARG A 93 -0.51 -6.32 15.43
C ARG A 93 0.67 -7.28 15.45
N ASP A 94 1.30 -7.38 16.61
CA ASP A 94 2.32 -8.40 16.84
C ASP A 94 1.74 -9.79 16.57
N GLY A 95 2.48 -10.62 15.83
CA GLY A 95 2.04 -11.96 15.40
C GLY A 95 1.11 -11.99 14.19
N ASP A 96 0.80 -10.86 13.52
CA ASP A 96 0.02 -10.83 12.29
C ASP A 96 0.86 -11.32 11.07
N SER A 97 1.26 -12.56 11.16
CA SER A 97 2.13 -13.23 10.20
C SER A 97 1.56 -14.57 9.77
N TRP A 98 1.85 -15.01 8.53
CA TRP A 98 1.40 -16.28 8.01
C TRP A 98 2.25 -16.82 6.86
N GLY A 99 2.40 -18.14 6.82
CA GLY A 99 2.99 -18.85 5.69
C GLY A 99 4.42 -18.41 5.39
N TRP A 100 4.67 -17.81 4.24
CA TRP A 100 6.00 -17.33 3.85
C TRP A 100 6.49 -16.22 4.79
N ASP A 101 5.64 -15.27 5.13
CA ASP A 101 5.98 -14.15 6.01
C ASP A 101 6.44 -14.62 7.39
N SER A 102 5.71 -15.56 7.98
CA SER A 102 6.02 -16.17 9.28
C SER A 102 7.40 -16.86 9.29
N ARG A 103 7.74 -17.54 8.18
CA ARG A 103 9.05 -18.19 8.03
C ARG A 103 10.21 -17.23 7.68
N ASN A 104 9.88 -16.02 7.27
CA ASN A 104 10.85 -15.02 6.79
C ASN A 104 10.90 -13.77 7.65
N ASP A 105 10.44 -13.85 8.90
CA ASP A 105 10.54 -12.75 9.86
C ASP A 105 9.78 -11.50 9.40
N ARG A 106 8.49 -11.67 9.02
CA ARG A 106 7.62 -10.65 8.45
C ARG A 106 6.24 -10.66 9.07
N GLU A 107 5.64 -9.47 9.16
CA GLU A 107 4.23 -9.25 9.45
C GLU A 107 3.67 -8.29 8.42
N ARG A 108 2.55 -8.61 7.80
CA ARG A 108 1.98 -7.67 6.84
C ARG A 108 0.51 -7.89 6.51
N VAL A 109 -0.09 -6.79 6.11
CA VAL A 109 -1.30 -6.74 5.32
C VAL A 109 -1.13 -5.70 4.23
N GLU A 110 -1.22 -6.12 2.98
CA GLU A 110 -1.13 -5.24 1.80
C GLU A 110 -2.20 -5.59 0.79
N LEU A 111 -2.81 -4.55 0.24
CA LEU A 111 -3.65 -4.62 -0.92
C LEU A 111 -2.77 -4.54 -2.15
N ILE A 112 -2.81 -5.55 -3.00
CA ILE A 112 -1.99 -5.64 -4.20
C ILE A 112 -2.82 -5.29 -5.42
N ILE A 113 -2.36 -4.33 -6.18
CA ILE A 113 -2.96 -3.85 -7.41
C ILE A 113 -1.99 -4.18 -8.54
N CYS A 114 -2.38 -5.12 -9.37
CA CYS A 114 -1.61 -5.56 -10.54
C CYS A 114 -2.25 -4.97 -11.81
N CYS A 115 -1.68 -5.02 -12.93
CA CYS A 115 -0.28 -5.09 -13.30
C CYS A 115 -0.08 -3.92 -14.24
N PHE A 116 0.92 -3.12 -13.99
CA PHE A 116 1.15 -1.93 -14.79
C PHE A 116 1.94 -2.30 -16.04
N GLU A 117 1.48 -1.82 -17.17
CA GLU A 117 2.19 -2.00 -18.42
C GLU A 117 3.45 -1.13 -18.49
N LYS A 118 4.34 -1.51 -19.40
CA LYS A 118 5.63 -0.86 -19.73
C LYS A 118 5.51 0.56 -20.28
N LYS A 119 4.41 1.28 -20.01
CA LYS A 119 4.15 2.64 -20.50
C LYS A 119 4.11 3.63 -19.34
N SER A 120 4.19 4.91 -19.68
CA SER A 120 3.95 5.95 -18.68
C SER A 120 2.53 5.86 -18.14
N HIS A 121 2.41 5.87 -16.82
CA HIS A 121 1.12 5.97 -16.15
C HIS A 121 1.21 6.87 -14.93
N TRP A 122 0.06 7.26 -14.44
CA TRP A 122 -0.13 8.07 -13.26
C TRP A 122 -0.87 7.26 -12.20
N SER A 123 -0.44 7.40 -10.97
CA SER A 123 -1.12 6.85 -9.79
C SER A 123 -1.18 7.88 -8.68
N THR A 124 -2.22 7.81 -7.85
CA THR A 124 -2.31 8.60 -6.62
C THR A 124 -2.93 7.78 -5.52
N TRP A 125 -2.60 8.11 -4.31
CA TRP A 125 -3.25 7.67 -3.08
C TRP A 125 -3.06 8.73 -2.02
N SER A 126 -3.97 8.77 -1.07
CA SER A 126 -3.84 9.57 0.13
C SER A 126 -3.55 8.64 1.30
N ILE A 127 -2.65 9.05 2.19
CA ILE A 127 -2.26 8.29 3.38
C ILE A 127 -2.46 9.14 4.63
N TYR A 128 -2.96 8.52 5.71
CA TYR A 128 -3.14 9.14 7.01
C TYR A 128 -2.57 8.23 8.10
N LEU A 129 -1.74 8.77 8.96
CA LEU A 129 -1.28 8.12 10.18
C LEU A 129 -1.97 8.75 11.40
N PRO A 130 -2.52 7.95 12.33
CA PRO A 130 -3.01 8.47 13.61
C PRO A 130 -1.94 9.29 14.34
N LYS A 131 -2.36 10.21 15.22
CA LYS A 131 -1.44 11.08 15.97
C LYS A 131 -0.47 10.29 16.84
N ASP A 132 -0.90 9.15 17.33
CA ASP A 132 -0.16 8.20 18.17
C ASP A 132 0.51 7.06 17.38
N PHE A 133 0.63 7.18 16.05
CA PHE A 133 1.28 6.16 15.23
C PHE A 133 2.72 5.90 15.70
N PRO A 134 3.04 4.66 16.16
CA PRO A 134 4.34 4.36 16.71
C PRO A 134 5.39 4.18 15.61
N VAL A 135 6.53 4.84 15.80
CA VAL A 135 7.75 4.54 15.02
C VAL A 135 8.45 3.37 15.69
N ILE A 136 8.59 2.26 14.98
CA ILE A 136 9.27 1.06 15.46
C ILE A 136 10.66 0.94 14.84
N PHE A 137 11.60 0.42 15.63
CA PHE A 137 12.98 0.19 15.23
C PHE A 137 13.58 -0.88 16.19
N PRO A 138 14.36 -1.82 15.68
CA PRO A 138 14.95 -1.93 14.32
C PRO A 138 14.08 -2.63 13.27
N THR A 139 12.82 -2.93 13.60
CA THR A 139 11.85 -3.44 12.62
C THR A 139 11.65 -2.42 11.51
N LYS A 140 11.72 -2.87 10.26
CA LYS A 140 11.50 -2.05 9.07
C LYS A 140 10.01 -2.01 8.75
N VAL A 141 9.47 -0.84 8.41
CA VAL A 141 8.05 -0.67 8.04
C VAL A 141 7.93 -0.07 6.65
N ALA A 142 7.33 -0.81 5.73
CA ALA A 142 6.88 -0.28 4.44
C ALA A 142 5.39 0.04 4.50
N MET A 143 5.02 1.16 3.87
CA MET A 143 3.66 1.68 3.75
C MET A 143 3.32 1.97 2.30
N GLY A 144 3.72 1.07 1.42
CA GLY A 144 3.52 1.10 -0.01
C GLY A 144 4.78 0.70 -0.76
N GLN A 145 4.60 0.08 -1.92
CA GLN A 145 5.71 -0.31 -2.77
C GLN A 145 5.25 -0.56 -4.21
N PHE A 146 6.12 -0.25 -5.16
CA PHE A 146 6.02 -0.77 -6.50
C PHE A 146 6.99 -1.96 -6.59
N HIS A 147 6.45 -3.13 -6.93
CA HIS A 147 7.16 -4.40 -6.85
C HIS A 147 7.03 -5.14 -8.19
N GLY A 148 8.12 -5.69 -8.67
CA GLY A 148 8.08 -6.59 -9.81
C GLY A 148 7.36 -7.91 -9.49
N SER A 149 6.91 -8.60 -10.51
CA SER A 149 6.22 -9.89 -10.36
C SER A 149 7.13 -11.04 -9.95
N GLY A 150 8.45 -10.84 -9.96
CA GLY A 150 9.45 -11.80 -9.53
C GLY A 150 9.76 -11.76 -8.03
N ASP A 151 10.75 -12.55 -7.61
CA ASP A 151 11.20 -12.64 -6.21
C ASP A 151 12.24 -11.57 -5.84
N ASN A 152 12.49 -10.61 -6.72
CA ASN A 152 13.44 -9.53 -6.48
C ASN A 152 12.91 -8.50 -5.46
N PRO A 153 13.79 -7.71 -4.83
CA PRO A 153 13.35 -6.58 -4.01
C PRO A 153 12.51 -5.59 -4.82
N PRO A 154 11.59 -4.85 -4.14
CA PRO A 154 10.78 -3.83 -4.79
C PRO A 154 11.60 -2.80 -5.57
N GLU A 155 11.09 -2.35 -6.71
CA GLU A 155 11.70 -1.27 -7.50
C GLU A 155 11.70 0.06 -6.75
N PHE A 156 10.59 0.39 -6.08
CA PHE A 156 10.46 1.58 -5.23
C PHE A 156 9.62 1.23 -4.00
N MET A 157 10.20 1.39 -2.82
CA MET A 157 9.54 1.13 -1.54
C MET A 157 9.32 2.42 -0.78
N PHE A 158 8.10 2.64 -0.31
CA PHE A 158 7.75 3.73 0.59
C PHE A 158 7.77 3.23 2.04
N GLN A 159 8.56 3.89 2.89
CA GLN A 159 8.84 3.38 4.23
C GLN A 159 8.60 4.43 5.30
N ASN A 160 8.12 3.98 6.47
CA ASN A 160 8.18 4.79 7.69
C ASN A 160 9.49 4.50 8.38
N GLN A 161 10.33 5.53 8.47
CA GLN A 161 11.64 5.39 9.08
C GLN A 161 12.48 4.26 8.49
N PHE A 162 13.19 4.40 7.48
CA PHE A 162 14.32 3.53 7.24
C PHE A 162 15.34 4.20 6.35
N ASP A 163 16.41 4.64 6.97
CA ASP A 163 17.65 4.78 6.28
C ASP A 163 18.58 3.64 6.74
N LYS A 164 18.90 2.75 5.83
CA LYS A 164 19.86 1.66 6.03
C LYS A 164 21.19 2.18 6.59
N TYR A 165 21.53 3.41 6.21
CA TYR A 165 22.82 4.03 6.55
C TYR A 165 22.75 4.90 7.81
N ASN A 166 21.64 5.62 8.02
CA ASN A 166 21.52 6.56 9.14
C ASN A 166 21.01 5.95 10.43
N LYS A 167 20.48 4.72 10.40
CA LYS A 167 19.93 4.00 11.57
C LYS A 167 18.98 4.88 12.42
N SER A 168 18.28 5.81 11.76
CA SER A 168 17.49 6.84 12.41
C SER A 168 16.15 6.30 12.90
N LYS A 169 15.80 6.59 14.15
CA LYS A 169 14.46 6.35 14.73
C LYS A 169 13.50 7.50 14.43
N SER A 170 13.77 8.36 13.48
CA SER A 170 13.04 9.62 13.27
C SER A 170 11.67 9.45 12.62
N GLY A 171 11.34 8.27 12.10
CA GLY A 171 10.12 8.07 11.33
C GLY A 171 10.13 8.89 10.03
N GLY A 172 8.94 9.30 9.59
CA GLY A 172 8.74 10.04 8.33
C GLY A 172 8.33 9.14 7.18
N TYR A 173 8.23 9.70 6.01
CA TYR A 173 7.93 8.98 4.77
C TYR A 173 9.11 9.06 3.84
N TRP A 174 9.62 7.92 3.46
CA TRP A 174 10.83 7.80 2.66
C TRP A 174 10.55 6.97 1.42
N VAL A 175 11.18 7.31 0.30
CA VAL A 175 11.25 6.44 -0.87
C VAL A 175 12.65 5.84 -0.95
N THR A 176 12.71 4.51 -1.17
CA THR A 176 13.94 3.78 -1.39
C THR A 176 13.83 3.04 -2.72
N PRO A 177 14.64 3.40 -3.73
CA PRO A 177 14.74 2.62 -4.96
C PRO A 177 15.43 1.28 -4.69
N GLY A 178 15.07 0.24 -5.43
CA GLY A 178 15.70 -1.07 -5.34
C GLY A 178 17.17 -1.05 -5.79
N GLU A 179 18.00 -1.94 -5.23
CA GLU A 179 19.43 -2.06 -5.58
C GLU A 179 19.65 -2.39 -7.07
N SER A 180 18.68 -3.06 -7.69
CA SER A 180 18.68 -3.35 -9.13
C SER A 180 18.30 -2.18 -10.01
N ILE A 181 17.78 -1.08 -9.42
CA ILE A 181 17.31 0.11 -10.12
C ILE A 181 18.34 1.24 -10.01
N SER A 182 18.91 1.44 -8.81
CA SER A 182 19.88 2.49 -8.55
C SER A 182 20.80 2.11 -7.38
N ASP A 183 21.57 3.07 -6.88
CA ASP A 183 22.47 2.96 -5.72
C ASP A 183 21.77 2.76 -4.36
N HIS A 184 20.46 2.54 -4.37
CA HIS A 184 19.64 2.25 -3.18
C HIS A 184 19.67 3.36 -2.10
N VAL A 185 19.87 4.61 -2.49
CA VAL A 185 19.85 5.74 -1.56
C VAL A 185 18.42 6.17 -1.27
N SER A 186 18.04 6.09 0.00
CA SER A 186 16.72 6.55 0.45
C SER A 186 16.60 8.07 0.46
N LYS A 187 15.47 8.59 0.00
CA LYS A 187 15.13 10.01 0.06
C LYS A 187 13.94 10.24 0.98
N LYS A 188 14.09 11.12 1.96
CA LYS A 188 12.97 11.56 2.81
C LYS A 188 12.02 12.44 1.99
N LEU A 189 10.74 12.10 2.02
CA LEU A 189 9.64 12.80 1.38
C LEU A 189 8.90 13.72 2.36
N LEU A 190 8.68 13.24 3.60
CA LEU A 190 8.01 13.95 4.69
C LEU A 190 8.67 13.65 6.04
N ASP A 191 8.66 14.60 6.94
CA ASP A 191 8.99 14.35 8.35
C ASP A 191 7.83 13.65 9.07
N GLN A 192 8.15 12.90 10.14
CA GLN A 192 7.14 12.17 10.93
C GLN A 192 6.00 13.09 11.40
N LYS A 193 6.32 14.26 11.95
CA LYS A 193 5.35 15.27 12.39
C LYS A 193 4.37 15.71 11.29
N ASP A 194 4.81 15.63 10.05
CA ASP A 194 4.01 16.03 8.88
C ASP A 194 3.10 14.91 8.37
N MET A 195 3.30 13.69 8.86
CA MET A 195 2.42 12.56 8.56
C MET A 195 1.31 12.37 9.60
N LEU A 196 1.54 12.77 10.87
CA LEU A 196 0.65 12.44 11.97
C LEU A 196 -0.62 13.31 11.98
N GLY A 197 -1.77 12.67 12.12
CA GLY A 197 -3.07 13.31 12.32
C GLY A 197 -3.60 14.10 11.14
N LYS A 198 -3.03 13.92 9.94
CA LYS A 198 -3.47 14.59 8.71
C LYS A 198 -3.28 13.72 7.48
N TRP A 199 -4.07 13.96 6.46
CA TRP A 199 -3.93 13.34 5.16
C TRP A 199 -2.75 13.93 4.39
N ASN A 200 -2.00 13.06 3.72
CA ASN A 200 -0.98 13.43 2.77
C ASN A 200 -1.28 12.77 1.43
N ASP A 201 -1.31 13.55 0.37
CA ASP A 201 -1.60 13.09 -0.98
C ASP A 201 -0.29 12.76 -1.69
N ILE A 202 -0.17 11.53 -2.17
CA ILE A 202 0.95 11.04 -2.92
C ILE A 202 0.52 10.91 -4.38
N LEU A 203 1.27 11.50 -5.27
CA LEU A 203 1.07 11.38 -6.70
C LEU A 203 2.35 10.83 -7.32
N VAL A 204 2.22 9.86 -8.20
CA VAL A 204 3.34 9.26 -8.93
C VAL A 204 3.07 9.30 -10.42
N ASN A 205 4.09 9.70 -11.19
CA ASN A 205 4.15 9.45 -12.61
C ASN A 205 5.38 8.61 -12.92
N ALA A 206 5.19 7.48 -13.58
CA ALA A 206 6.27 6.56 -13.91
C ALA A 206 6.20 6.08 -15.35
N LYS A 207 7.34 5.93 -15.98
CA LYS A 207 7.54 5.15 -17.20
C LYS A 207 8.33 3.91 -16.82
N TRP A 208 7.66 2.75 -16.83
CA TRP A 208 8.28 1.47 -16.49
C TRP A 208 9.06 0.91 -17.66
N THR A 209 10.36 0.73 -17.48
CA THR A 209 11.26 0.19 -18.50
C THR A 209 12.52 -0.38 -17.86
N HIS A 210 13.07 -1.43 -18.48
CA HIS A 210 14.38 -2.00 -18.11
C HIS A 210 15.55 -1.27 -18.80
N ARG A 211 15.27 -0.24 -19.59
CA ARG A 211 16.25 0.62 -20.28
C ARG A 211 16.40 1.96 -19.55
N ASP A 212 17.37 2.76 -19.98
CA ASP A 212 17.71 4.03 -19.34
C ASP A 212 16.77 5.19 -19.72
N ASP A 213 15.71 4.91 -20.48
CA ASP A 213 14.71 5.88 -20.91
C ASP A 213 13.49 5.99 -19.97
N GLY A 214 13.58 5.41 -18.77
CA GLY A 214 12.56 5.44 -17.75
C GLY A 214 12.62 6.66 -16.85
N PHE A 215 11.57 6.84 -16.07
CA PHE A 215 11.53 7.81 -14.99
C PHE A 215 10.51 7.39 -13.93
N PHE A 216 10.72 7.90 -12.71
CA PHE A 216 9.81 7.76 -11.57
C PHE A 216 9.78 9.08 -10.80
N LYS A 217 8.65 9.77 -10.82
CA LYS A 217 8.45 11.07 -10.18
C LYS A 217 7.42 10.98 -9.07
N ILE A 218 7.67 11.66 -7.95
CA ILE A 218 6.76 11.72 -6.80
C ILE A 218 6.46 13.17 -6.46
N TRP A 219 5.18 13.48 -6.35
CA TRP A 219 4.69 14.72 -5.73
C TRP A 219 4.04 14.37 -4.39
N ILE A 220 4.35 15.18 -3.39
CA ILE A 220 3.73 15.14 -2.08
C ILE A 220 2.92 16.42 -1.88
N ASN A 221 1.62 16.28 -1.64
CA ASN A 221 0.71 17.42 -1.45
C ASN A 221 0.83 18.45 -2.59
N GLY A 222 0.92 17.97 -3.82
CA GLY A 222 1.02 18.78 -5.03
C GLY A 222 2.40 19.34 -5.36
N LYS A 223 3.44 19.09 -4.54
CA LYS A 223 4.82 19.55 -4.76
C LYS A 223 5.71 18.39 -5.21
N LEU A 224 6.43 18.56 -6.33
CA LEU A 224 7.44 17.60 -6.78
C LEU A 224 8.55 17.46 -5.73
N THR A 225 8.74 16.26 -5.22
CA THR A 225 9.63 15.96 -4.09
C THR A 225 10.74 14.98 -4.45
N TYR A 226 10.50 14.13 -5.44
CA TYR A 226 11.46 13.12 -5.88
C TYR A 226 11.37 12.88 -7.39
N GLU A 227 12.53 12.69 -8.01
CA GLU A 227 12.64 12.26 -9.42
C GLU A 227 13.80 11.27 -9.54
N HIS A 228 13.53 10.14 -10.17
CA HIS A 228 14.52 9.19 -10.66
C HIS A 228 14.44 9.13 -12.19
N LYS A 229 15.60 9.06 -12.86
CA LYS A 229 15.74 8.88 -14.31
C LYS A 229 16.59 7.65 -14.58
N GLY A 230 16.24 6.90 -15.61
CA GLY A 230 16.91 5.67 -15.97
C GLY A 230 16.00 4.44 -15.84
N LYS A 231 16.59 3.29 -15.69
CA LYS A 231 15.87 2.03 -15.49
C LYS A 231 14.91 2.10 -14.30
N THR A 232 13.70 1.57 -14.44
CA THR A 232 12.64 1.61 -13.42
C THR A 232 12.10 0.25 -13.04
N HIS A 233 12.42 -0.81 -13.79
CA HIS A 233 12.11 -2.20 -13.44
C HIS A 233 13.06 -3.18 -14.13
N LEU A 234 13.01 -4.44 -13.75
CA LEU A 234 13.78 -5.51 -14.35
C LEU A 234 13.10 -6.07 -15.62
N LYS A 235 13.91 -6.61 -16.52
CA LYS A 235 13.42 -7.21 -17.77
C LYS A 235 12.53 -8.42 -17.49
N GLY A 236 11.35 -8.45 -18.09
CA GLY A 236 10.42 -9.58 -17.99
C GLY A 236 9.46 -9.51 -16.82
N GLU A 237 9.59 -8.53 -15.91
CA GLU A 237 8.68 -8.35 -14.77
C GLU A 237 7.47 -7.46 -15.13
N GLU A 238 6.36 -7.72 -14.48
CA GLU A 238 5.18 -6.85 -14.43
C GLU A 238 5.23 -6.09 -13.10
N ILE A 239 4.81 -4.83 -13.09
CA ILE A 239 4.83 -4.02 -11.88
C ILE A 239 3.49 -4.10 -11.15
N GLU A 240 3.56 -4.38 -9.86
CA GLU A 240 2.44 -4.32 -8.92
C GLU A 240 2.60 -3.10 -8.01
N HIS A 241 1.50 -2.42 -7.68
CA HIS A 241 1.47 -1.46 -6.60
C HIS A 241 0.84 -2.10 -5.36
N GLN A 242 1.55 -2.06 -4.25
CA GLN A 242 1.10 -2.64 -2.99
C GLN A 242 0.95 -1.53 -1.95
N LEU A 243 -0.19 -1.48 -1.26
CA LEU A 243 -0.53 -0.50 -0.24
C LEU A 243 -0.97 -1.20 1.04
N GLY A 244 -0.48 -0.75 2.18
CA GLY A 244 -0.81 -1.33 3.47
C GLY A 244 0.29 -1.12 4.49
N ILE A 245 0.53 -2.12 5.33
CA ILE A 245 1.63 -2.17 6.31
C ILE A 245 2.40 -3.46 6.10
N TYR A 246 3.71 -3.34 5.89
CA TYR A 246 4.62 -4.46 5.78
C TYR A 246 5.81 -4.27 6.72
N ARG A 247 5.86 -5.07 7.79
CA ARG A 247 6.96 -5.13 8.75
C ARG A 247 7.96 -6.19 8.34
N SER A 248 9.24 -5.87 8.44
CA SER A 248 10.35 -6.78 8.14
C SER A 248 11.37 -6.77 9.26
N PHE A 249 11.98 -7.94 9.53
CA PHE A 249 12.95 -8.11 10.60
C PHE A 249 12.33 -7.89 11.99
N VAL A 250 11.12 -8.40 12.19
CA VAL A 250 10.37 -8.25 13.44
C VAL A 250 11.10 -8.88 14.63
N SER A 251 11.85 -9.96 14.40
CA SER A 251 12.69 -10.61 15.43
C SER A 251 13.82 -9.74 15.99
N ARG A 252 14.13 -8.61 15.34
CA ARG A 252 15.14 -7.65 15.85
C ARG A 252 14.58 -6.73 16.92
N SER A 253 13.26 -6.67 17.05
CA SER A 253 12.61 -5.89 18.12
C SER A 253 12.93 -6.51 19.47
N PRO A 254 13.19 -5.72 20.53
CA PRO A 254 13.48 -6.24 21.86
C PRO A 254 12.26 -6.82 22.58
N GLY A 255 11.09 -6.76 21.95
CA GLY A 255 9.81 -7.26 22.45
C GLY A 255 8.73 -7.16 21.38
N PRO A 256 7.46 -7.38 21.74
CA PRO A 256 6.34 -7.27 20.80
C PRO A 256 6.31 -5.87 20.16
N ASP A 257 6.18 -5.84 18.83
CA ASP A 257 6.00 -4.56 18.13
C ASP A 257 4.61 -3.99 18.40
N PRO A 258 4.47 -2.69 18.68
CA PRO A 258 3.19 -2.07 18.93
C PRO A 258 2.27 -2.15 17.71
N THR A 259 0.96 -2.11 17.96
CA THR A 259 -0.04 -2.05 16.88
C THR A 259 0.18 -0.81 16.02
N GLN A 260 0.20 -1.02 14.71
CA GLN A 260 0.25 0.07 13.74
C GLN A 260 -1.02 0.10 12.90
N ILE A 261 -1.57 1.31 12.71
CA ILE A 261 -2.78 1.57 11.93
C ILE A 261 -2.44 2.63 10.89
N VAL A 262 -2.85 2.37 9.63
CA VAL A 262 -2.75 3.35 8.54
C VAL A 262 -4.07 3.41 7.78
N PHE A 263 -4.44 4.59 7.31
CA PHE A 263 -5.60 4.76 6.45
C PHE A 263 -5.17 5.18 5.06
N TYR A 264 -5.86 4.63 4.07
CA TYR A 264 -5.69 4.98 2.66
C TYR A 264 -7.02 5.41 2.06
N ASP A 265 -6.92 6.36 1.14
CA ASP A 265 -8.05 6.89 0.40
C ASP A 265 -7.59 7.37 -0.98
N GLU A 266 -8.49 7.73 -1.87
CA GLU A 266 -8.20 8.35 -3.16
C GLU A 266 -7.18 7.56 -4.02
N ILE A 267 -7.27 6.24 -3.99
CA ILE A 267 -6.42 5.34 -4.76
C ILE A 267 -6.87 5.36 -6.22
N ARG A 268 -6.09 5.98 -7.10
CA ARG A 268 -6.46 6.17 -8.50
C ARG A 268 -5.32 5.86 -9.44
N TYR A 269 -5.66 5.34 -10.63
CA TYR A 269 -4.70 5.00 -11.68
C TYR A 269 -5.20 5.49 -13.03
N ALA A 270 -4.31 6.06 -13.85
CA ALA A 270 -4.66 6.58 -15.17
C ALA A 270 -3.44 6.66 -16.10
N LYS A 271 -3.67 6.66 -17.42
CA LYS A 271 -2.63 6.87 -18.44
C LYS A 271 -2.12 8.31 -18.49
N ASN A 272 -2.90 9.27 -18.01
CA ASN A 272 -2.53 10.68 -17.97
C ASN A 272 -3.13 11.35 -16.76
N CYS A 273 -2.52 12.44 -16.34
CA CYS A 273 -2.90 13.19 -15.14
C CYS A 273 -4.38 13.60 -15.14
N LYS A 274 -4.91 14.10 -16.26
CA LYS A 274 -6.31 14.59 -16.34
C LYS A 274 -7.33 13.53 -15.94
N LYS A 275 -7.07 12.26 -16.24
CA LYS A 275 -7.96 11.15 -15.89
C LYS A 275 -7.93 10.77 -14.40
N LEU A 276 -6.94 11.24 -13.64
CA LEU A 276 -6.90 11.06 -12.19
C LEU A 276 -7.92 11.94 -11.44
N LYS A 277 -8.50 12.95 -12.10
CA LYS A 277 -9.49 13.86 -11.50
C LYS A 277 -8.97 14.56 -10.24
N LEU A 278 -7.72 15.03 -10.26
CA LEU A 278 -7.02 15.62 -9.13
C LEU A 278 -7.69 16.89 -8.56
N LYS A 279 -8.64 17.49 -9.30
CA LYS A 279 -9.42 18.65 -8.86
C LYS A 279 -10.10 18.39 -7.51
N ASN A 280 -10.57 17.17 -7.25
CA ASN A 280 -11.20 16.79 -5.98
C ASN A 280 -10.22 16.85 -4.79
N LEU A 281 -8.91 16.75 -5.07
CA LEU A 281 -7.85 16.89 -4.08
C LEU A 281 -7.28 18.31 -4.00
N GLY A 282 -7.75 19.23 -4.86
CA GLY A 282 -7.30 20.61 -4.91
C GLY A 282 -6.10 20.85 -5.85
N TYR A 283 -5.76 19.90 -6.76
CA TYR A 283 -4.61 20.03 -7.64
C TYR A 283 -4.99 20.21 -9.11
N SER A 284 -4.13 20.95 -9.83
CA SER A 284 -4.19 21.13 -11.28
C SER A 284 -3.11 20.29 -11.97
N CYS A 285 -3.51 19.46 -12.94
CA CYS A 285 -2.54 18.71 -13.74
C CYS A 285 -1.55 19.62 -14.48
N LYS A 286 -1.99 20.81 -14.93
CA LYS A 286 -1.13 21.79 -15.58
C LYS A 286 0.00 22.23 -14.63
N GLU A 287 -0.31 22.50 -13.37
CA GLU A 287 0.68 22.91 -12.36
C GLU A 287 1.58 21.76 -11.95
N ILE A 288 1.04 20.54 -11.86
CA ILE A 288 1.81 19.33 -11.53
C ILE A 288 2.85 19.02 -12.61
N GLU A 289 2.43 19.02 -13.89
CA GLU A 289 3.24 18.53 -15.01
C GLU A 289 4.39 19.49 -15.37
N ILE A 290 4.31 20.77 -15.03
CA ILE A 290 5.37 21.77 -15.31
C ILE A 290 6.47 21.82 -14.24
N GLN A 291 6.29 21.14 -13.10
CA GLN A 291 7.30 21.16 -12.03
C GLN A 291 8.56 20.39 -12.41
N SER A 292 9.70 20.92 -12.00
CA SER A 292 11.01 20.26 -12.06
C SER A 292 11.72 20.40 -10.72
N LEU A 293 12.54 19.44 -10.36
CA LEU A 293 13.46 19.58 -9.23
C LEU A 293 14.56 20.55 -9.63
N LYS A 294 14.87 21.50 -8.74
CA LYS A 294 16.01 22.41 -8.88
C LYS A 294 17.29 21.74 -8.41
#